data_dbbaa5a3aef28739f38b0073b0504f55
#
_entry.id   dbbaa5a3aef28739f38b0073b0504f55
#
_cell.length_a   1.000
_cell.length_b   1.000
_cell.length_c   1.000
_cell.angle_alpha   90.00
_cell.angle_beta   90.00
_cell.angle_gamma   90.00
#
_symmetry.space_group_name_H-M   'P 1'
#
loop_
_entity.id
_entity.type
_entity.pdbx_description
1 polymer ?
#
loop_
_entity_poly.entity_id
_entity_poly.type
_entity_poly.pdbx_seq_one_letter_code
_entity_poly.pdbx_strand_id
1 'polypeptide(L)'
;MIAYQLTGVNDERNLITGTRYLNVEGMLPFEEMVADYIRETDNHVLYRVTPYYEGDNLVASGVFMEAYSLEDKGDGICFHVYCYNVMPSVKIDYKTGDAVIENSNIDTQTQKDYILNIKSKKIHLPECNGVQTMSDKNKKEVHASIDELQQEGYSICSNCILISLCQVDTQNN
;
A
#
# COMPACT_ATOMS: atom_id res chain seq x y z
N MET A 1 -10.70 3.88 12.21
CA MET A 1 -10.74 2.82 11.20
C MET A 1 -11.56 3.21 10.00
N ILE A 2 -12.75 3.78 10.20
CA ILE A 2 -13.58 4.28 9.11
C ILE A 2 -13.11 5.68 8.75
N ALA A 3 -12.91 5.96 7.45
CA ALA A 3 -12.42 7.24 6.97
C ALA A 3 -13.31 8.41 7.43
N TYR A 4 -12.71 9.56 7.70
CA TYR A 4 -13.43 10.77 8.11
C TYR A 4 -14.55 11.16 7.14
N GLN A 5 -14.30 10.98 5.82
CA GLN A 5 -15.28 11.29 4.77
C GLN A 5 -16.54 10.39 4.83
N LEU A 6 -16.49 9.24 5.50
CA LEU A 6 -17.62 8.31 5.62
C LEU A 6 -18.41 8.49 6.92
N THR A 7 -17.77 8.92 8.01
CA THR A 7 -18.44 9.04 9.32
C THR A 7 -18.34 10.41 9.96
N GLY A 8 -17.34 11.19 9.64
CA GLY A 8 -17.06 12.46 10.29
C GLY A 8 -16.66 12.35 11.77
N VAL A 9 -16.43 11.13 12.29
CA VAL A 9 -16.11 10.90 13.71
C VAL A 9 -14.61 10.84 13.92
N ASN A 10 -14.08 11.83 14.62
CA ASN A 10 -12.69 11.84 15.11
C ASN A 10 -12.67 11.37 16.58
N ASP A 11 -12.64 10.06 16.78
CA ASP A 11 -12.71 9.39 18.08
C ASP A 11 -11.57 8.37 18.17
N GLU A 12 -10.94 8.25 19.35
CA GLU A 12 -9.84 7.31 19.58
C GLU A 12 -10.23 5.85 19.31
N ARG A 13 -11.50 5.50 19.51
CA ARG A 13 -12.06 4.18 19.22
C ARG A 13 -12.09 3.87 17.71
N ASN A 14 -11.94 4.89 16.87
CA ASN A 14 -11.84 4.76 15.43
C ASN A 14 -10.37 4.67 14.92
N LEU A 15 -9.41 4.52 15.83
CA LEU A 15 -7.99 4.47 15.51
C LEU A 15 -7.40 3.09 15.85
N ILE A 16 -6.52 2.62 15.00
CA ILE A 16 -5.63 1.49 15.28
C ILE A 16 -4.21 1.82 14.82
N THR A 17 -3.24 1.09 15.36
CA THR A 17 -1.89 1.10 14.84
C THR A 17 -1.86 0.36 13.50
N GLY A 18 -1.61 1.09 12.44
CA GLY A 18 -1.56 0.55 11.08
C GLY A 18 -0.46 1.20 10.25
N THR A 19 0.04 0.46 9.29
CA THR A 19 1.02 0.96 8.34
C THR A 19 0.38 1.96 7.38
N ARG A 20 1.20 2.86 6.82
CA ARG A 20 0.73 3.70 5.71
C ARG A 20 0.29 2.86 4.50
N TYR A 21 0.94 1.70 4.29
CA TYR A 21 0.59 0.79 3.21
C TYR A 21 -0.81 0.20 3.38
N LEU A 22 -1.15 -0.29 4.58
CA LEU A 22 -2.52 -0.71 4.89
C LEU A 22 -3.53 0.40 4.58
N ASN A 23 -3.24 1.63 5.01
CA ASN A 23 -4.19 2.74 4.87
C ASN A 23 -4.37 3.16 3.41
N VAL A 24 -3.28 3.34 2.65
CA VAL A 24 -3.31 3.95 1.31
C VAL A 24 -3.50 2.92 0.19
N GLU A 25 -2.84 1.77 0.31
CA GLU A 25 -2.89 0.73 -0.74
C GLU A 25 -3.94 -0.35 -0.42
N GLY A 26 -4.22 -0.58 0.87
CA GLY A 26 -5.19 -1.58 1.30
C GLY A 26 -6.61 -1.02 1.42
N MET A 27 -6.81 -0.02 2.27
CA MET A 27 -8.15 0.45 2.66
C MET A 27 -8.72 1.53 1.73
N LEU A 28 -7.92 2.51 1.37
CA LEU A 28 -8.37 3.71 0.64
C LEU A 28 -9.14 3.39 -0.64
N PRO A 29 -8.75 2.43 -1.51
CA PRO A 29 -9.51 2.11 -2.73
C PRO A 29 -10.95 1.69 -2.45
N PHE A 30 -11.18 0.93 -1.37
CA PHE A 30 -12.52 0.49 -0.97
C PHE A 30 -13.32 1.61 -0.29
N GLU A 31 -12.65 2.48 0.46
CA GLU A 31 -13.27 3.66 1.07
C GLU A 31 -13.72 4.67 -0.01
N GLU A 32 -12.90 4.88 -1.03
CA GLU A 32 -13.24 5.73 -2.17
C GLU A 32 -14.41 5.13 -2.98
N MET A 33 -14.40 3.82 -3.24
CA MET A 33 -15.50 3.13 -3.92
C MET A 33 -16.84 3.36 -3.22
N VAL A 34 -16.88 3.22 -1.89
CA VAL A 34 -18.10 3.48 -1.09
C VAL A 34 -18.49 4.95 -1.13
N ALA A 35 -17.51 5.86 -0.98
CA ALA A 35 -17.78 7.30 -0.99
C ALA A 35 -18.29 7.78 -2.35
N ASP A 36 -17.73 7.27 -3.45
CA ASP A 36 -18.16 7.60 -4.81
C ASP A 36 -19.57 7.09 -5.09
N TYR A 37 -19.86 5.85 -4.74
CA TYR A 37 -21.20 5.28 -4.88
C TYR A 37 -22.26 6.12 -4.13
N ILE A 38 -22.00 6.48 -2.86
CA ILE A 38 -22.94 7.31 -2.09
C ILE A 38 -23.12 8.68 -2.76
N ARG A 39 -22.04 9.28 -3.25
CA ARG A 39 -22.07 10.60 -3.90
C ARG A 39 -22.84 10.60 -5.21
N GLU A 40 -22.74 9.50 -5.97
CA GLU A 40 -23.39 9.37 -7.27
C GLU A 40 -24.87 9.00 -7.18
N THR A 41 -25.24 8.21 -6.17
CA THR A 41 -26.58 7.61 -6.09
C THR A 41 -27.47 8.17 -4.98
N ASP A 42 -26.89 8.84 -3.98
CA ASP A 42 -27.54 9.25 -2.71
C ASP A 42 -28.12 8.05 -1.92
N ASN A 43 -27.68 6.83 -2.23
CA ASN A 43 -28.09 5.60 -1.56
C ASN A 43 -27.29 5.36 -0.27
N HIS A 44 -27.85 4.55 0.63
CA HIS A 44 -27.18 4.17 1.87
C HIS A 44 -26.34 2.91 1.72
N VAL A 45 -25.21 2.86 2.41
CA VAL A 45 -24.32 1.71 2.47
C VAL A 45 -24.12 1.28 3.92
N LEU A 46 -24.41 0.02 4.22
CA LEU A 46 -23.91 -0.60 5.45
C LEU A 46 -22.40 -0.82 5.28
N TYR A 47 -21.60 -0.17 6.13
CA TYR A 47 -20.16 -0.25 6.06
C TYR A 47 -19.58 -0.61 7.40
N ARG A 48 -18.70 -1.61 7.43
CA ARG A 48 -18.04 -2.08 8.64
C ARG A 48 -16.56 -2.32 8.39
N VAL A 49 -15.74 -1.87 9.33
CA VAL A 49 -14.30 -2.16 9.38
C VAL A 49 -13.99 -2.81 10.71
N THR A 50 -13.45 -4.03 10.67
CA THR A 50 -13.15 -4.83 11.86
C THR A 50 -11.66 -5.15 11.89
N PRO A 51 -10.89 -4.66 12.87
CA PRO A 51 -9.49 -5.05 13.03
C PRO A 51 -9.41 -6.51 13.45
N TYR A 52 -8.42 -7.21 12.89
CA TYR A 52 -8.15 -8.60 13.23
C TYR A 52 -6.81 -8.70 13.97
N TYR A 53 -6.89 -9.21 15.19
CA TYR A 53 -5.74 -9.49 16.05
C TYR A 53 -5.54 -10.99 16.15
N GLU A 54 -4.34 -11.47 15.90
CA GLU A 54 -4.01 -12.88 16.04
C GLU A 54 -3.55 -13.16 17.47
N GLY A 55 -4.30 -14.01 18.18
CA GLY A 55 -4.02 -14.33 19.59
C GLY A 55 -3.97 -13.07 20.48
N ASP A 56 -2.88 -12.92 21.23
CA ASP A 56 -2.64 -11.80 22.15
C ASP A 56 -1.81 -10.65 21.53
N ASN A 57 -1.79 -10.53 20.21
CA ASN A 57 -1.04 -9.48 19.52
C ASN A 57 -1.61 -8.10 19.86
N LEU A 58 -0.71 -7.13 20.09
CA LEU A 58 -1.07 -5.74 20.37
C LEU A 58 -1.38 -4.93 19.10
N VAL A 59 -0.86 -5.38 17.96
CA VAL A 59 -1.07 -4.76 16.65
C VAL A 59 -1.91 -5.68 15.79
N ALA A 60 -2.92 -5.13 15.13
CA ALA A 60 -3.77 -5.89 14.22
C ALA A 60 -2.96 -6.42 13.03
N SER A 61 -3.14 -7.68 12.66
CA SER A 61 -2.54 -8.28 11.46
C SER A 61 -3.15 -7.72 10.17
N GLY A 62 -4.33 -7.14 10.26
CA GLY A 62 -5.04 -6.49 9.18
C GLY A 62 -6.45 -6.09 9.58
N VAL A 63 -7.25 -5.74 8.60
CA VAL A 63 -8.65 -5.36 8.82
C VAL A 63 -9.56 -6.06 7.82
N PHE A 64 -10.71 -6.50 8.27
CA PHE A 64 -11.83 -6.84 7.41
C PHE A 64 -12.62 -5.58 7.08
N MET A 65 -12.91 -5.38 5.80
CA MET A 65 -13.79 -4.32 5.32
C MET A 65 -14.99 -4.96 4.62
N GLU A 66 -16.18 -4.53 5.02
CA GLU A 66 -17.43 -5.06 4.51
C GLU A 66 -18.32 -3.88 4.12
N ALA A 67 -18.95 -3.99 2.96
CA ALA A 67 -19.92 -3.00 2.50
C ALA A 67 -21.06 -3.65 1.74
N TYR A 68 -22.27 -3.07 1.90
CA TYR A 68 -23.48 -3.53 1.23
C TYR A 68 -24.43 -2.34 1.01
N SER A 69 -24.77 -2.06 -0.23
CA SER A 69 -25.74 -1.01 -0.59
C SER A 69 -27.17 -1.47 -0.31
N LEU A 70 -27.99 -0.60 0.32
CA LEU A 70 -29.29 -1.01 0.84
C LEU A 70 -30.40 -0.96 -0.22
N GLU A 71 -30.53 0.15 -0.92
CA GLU A 71 -31.66 0.42 -1.81
C GLU A 71 -31.69 -0.53 -3.01
N ASP A 72 -30.52 -0.85 -3.54
CA ASP A 72 -30.34 -1.78 -4.67
C ASP A 72 -29.97 -3.21 -4.26
N LYS A 73 -30.00 -3.50 -2.94
CA LYS A 73 -29.75 -4.83 -2.38
C LYS A 73 -28.38 -5.41 -2.75
N GLY A 74 -27.36 -4.57 -2.75
CA GLY A 74 -25.97 -4.97 -3.00
C GLY A 74 -25.59 -5.00 -4.48
N ASP A 75 -26.43 -4.54 -5.40
CA ASP A 75 -26.10 -4.51 -6.83
C ASP A 75 -24.97 -3.50 -7.14
N GLY A 76 -24.96 -2.36 -6.47
CA GLY A 76 -23.92 -1.34 -6.62
C GLY A 76 -22.69 -1.58 -5.75
N ILE A 77 -22.87 -1.92 -4.47
CA ILE A 77 -21.80 -2.21 -3.53
C ILE A 77 -22.08 -3.49 -2.75
N CYS A 78 -21.25 -4.49 -2.95
CA CYS A 78 -21.24 -5.71 -2.14
C CYS A 78 -19.85 -6.30 -2.09
N PHE A 79 -19.12 -6.09 -0.98
CA PHE A 79 -17.79 -6.72 -0.80
C PHE A 79 -17.52 -7.11 0.65
N HIS A 80 -16.65 -8.12 0.79
CA HIS A 80 -16.01 -8.51 2.04
C HIS A 80 -14.55 -8.81 1.73
N VAL A 81 -13.64 -7.94 2.15
CA VAL A 81 -12.22 -8.00 1.84
C VAL A 81 -11.37 -7.96 3.10
N TYR A 82 -10.19 -8.53 3.04
CA TYR A 82 -9.18 -8.45 4.09
C TYR A 82 -7.98 -7.65 3.59
N CYS A 83 -7.66 -6.58 4.30
CA CYS A 83 -6.50 -5.73 4.02
C CYS A 83 -5.41 -6.02 5.05
N TYR A 84 -4.24 -6.46 4.58
CA TYR A 84 -3.12 -6.81 5.44
C TYR A 84 -2.43 -5.56 6.02
N ASN A 85 -2.13 -5.59 7.31
CA ASN A 85 -1.33 -4.55 7.97
C ASN A 85 0.16 -4.84 7.81
N VAL A 86 0.66 -4.63 6.61
CA VAL A 86 2.05 -4.87 6.22
C VAL A 86 2.71 -3.58 5.71
N MET A 87 4.01 -3.58 5.62
CA MET A 87 4.80 -2.57 4.93
C MET A 87 5.90 -3.28 4.16
N PRO A 88 6.05 -3.03 2.85
CA PRO A 88 7.12 -3.62 2.06
C PRO A 88 8.48 -3.40 2.69
N SER A 89 9.31 -4.45 2.70
CA SER A 89 10.66 -4.45 3.29
C SER A 89 10.73 -4.16 4.79
N VAL A 90 9.61 -4.30 5.50
CA VAL A 90 9.55 -4.14 6.95
C VAL A 90 8.94 -5.39 7.56
N LYS A 91 9.68 -6.01 8.48
CA LYS A 91 9.15 -7.04 9.36
C LYS A 91 8.54 -6.39 10.58
N ILE A 92 7.26 -6.66 10.79
CA ILE A 92 6.51 -6.15 11.94
C ILE A 92 6.37 -7.27 12.96
N ASP A 93 6.74 -7.02 14.20
CA ASP A 93 6.34 -7.86 15.33
C ASP A 93 4.97 -7.39 15.82
N TYR A 94 3.93 -8.09 15.42
CA TYR A 94 2.55 -7.73 15.80
C TYR A 94 2.27 -7.88 17.30
N LYS A 95 3.10 -8.63 18.02
CA LYS A 95 2.95 -8.81 19.46
C LYS A 95 3.40 -7.57 20.22
N THR A 96 4.46 -6.92 19.79
CA THR A 96 5.05 -5.77 20.48
C THR A 96 4.81 -4.44 19.77
N GLY A 97 4.61 -4.48 18.46
CA GLY A 97 4.54 -3.31 17.59
C GLY A 97 5.91 -2.84 17.10
N ASP A 98 6.99 -3.56 17.44
CA ASP A 98 8.31 -3.27 16.93
C ASP A 98 8.38 -3.56 15.43
N ALA A 99 9.17 -2.77 14.71
CA ALA A 99 9.37 -2.94 13.29
C ALA A 99 10.84 -2.81 12.93
N VAL A 100 11.33 -3.73 12.12
CA VAL A 100 12.69 -3.70 11.59
C VAL A 100 12.64 -3.70 10.07
N ILE A 101 13.51 -2.94 9.46
CA ILE A 101 13.69 -3.00 8.01
C ILE A 101 14.33 -4.36 7.72
N GLU A 102 13.60 -5.26 7.07
CA GLU A 102 14.24 -6.41 6.45
C GLU A 102 15.10 -5.87 5.30
N ASN A 103 16.41 -6.10 5.39
CA ASN A 103 17.24 -6.00 4.20
C ASN A 103 16.66 -7.03 3.21
N SER A 104 15.72 -6.59 2.38
CA SER A 104 15.32 -7.38 1.23
C SER A 104 16.61 -7.74 0.52
N ASN A 105 16.75 -8.99 0.07
CA ASN A 105 17.82 -9.42 -0.84
C ASN A 105 17.65 -8.73 -2.20
N ILE A 106 17.39 -7.43 -2.20
CA ILE A 106 17.54 -6.61 -3.39
C ILE A 106 19.05 -6.57 -3.59
N ASP A 107 19.50 -7.28 -4.61
CA ASP A 107 20.88 -7.17 -5.05
C ASP A 107 21.14 -5.72 -5.46
N THR A 108 21.66 -4.97 -4.49
CA THR A 108 21.94 -3.53 -4.67
C THR A 108 23.25 -3.30 -5.41
N GLN A 109 24.06 -4.34 -5.59
CA GLN A 109 25.40 -4.25 -6.19
C GLN A 109 25.41 -4.58 -7.69
N THR A 110 24.45 -5.40 -8.17
CA THR A 110 24.36 -5.72 -9.59
C THR A 110 23.90 -4.50 -10.39
N GLN A 111 24.59 -4.19 -11.47
CA GLN A 111 24.19 -3.14 -12.41
C GLN A 111 22.99 -3.60 -13.24
N LYS A 112 21.95 -2.77 -13.29
CA LYS A 112 20.72 -2.98 -14.05
C LYS A 112 20.26 -1.66 -14.66
N ASP A 113 19.28 -1.75 -15.56
CA ASP A 113 18.65 -0.58 -16.15
C ASP A 113 17.59 -0.03 -15.22
N TYR A 114 17.67 1.27 -14.90
CA TYR A 114 16.71 1.99 -14.08
C TYR A 114 16.26 3.28 -14.75
N ILE A 115 15.06 3.73 -14.37
CA ILE A 115 14.54 5.04 -14.72
C ILE A 115 14.57 5.92 -13.47
N LEU A 116 15.35 6.98 -13.50
CA LEU A 116 15.42 7.93 -12.40
C LEU A 116 14.39 9.04 -12.57
N ASN A 117 13.67 9.35 -11.49
CA ASN A 117 12.96 10.61 -11.40
C ASN A 117 13.91 11.64 -10.77
N ILE A 118 14.48 12.52 -11.60
CA ILE A 118 15.46 13.51 -11.16
C ILE A 118 14.90 14.57 -10.22
N LYS A 119 13.57 14.82 -10.27
CA LYS A 119 12.89 15.80 -9.41
C LYS A 119 12.64 15.24 -8.02
N SER A 120 12.10 14.02 -7.92
CA SER A 120 11.76 13.39 -6.64
C SER A 120 12.88 12.51 -6.08
N LYS A 121 14.00 12.40 -6.79
CA LYS A 121 15.14 11.55 -6.42
C LYS A 121 14.74 10.09 -6.16
N LYS A 122 13.91 9.52 -7.07
CA LYS A 122 13.45 8.14 -6.98
C LYS A 122 14.03 7.28 -8.09
N ILE A 123 14.40 6.03 -7.73
CA ILE A 123 14.81 4.96 -8.63
C ILE A 123 13.58 4.13 -8.96
N HIS A 124 13.31 3.93 -10.24
CA HIS A 124 12.22 3.10 -10.73
C HIS A 124 12.74 1.97 -11.62
N LEU A 125 12.11 0.80 -11.54
CA LEU A 125 12.25 -0.24 -12.56
C LEU A 125 11.55 0.23 -13.86
N PRO A 126 12.03 -0.20 -15.04
CA PRO A 126 11.42 0.21 -16.33
C PRO A 126 9.92 -0.09 -16.43
N GLU A 127 9.47 -1.22 -15.86
CA GLU A 127 8.08 -1.66 -15.83
C GLU A 127 7.20 -0.98 -14.77
N CYS A 128 7.76 -0.09 -13.96
CA CYS A 128 7.02 0.57 -12.88
C CYS A 128 5.93 1.51 -13.42
N ASN A 129 4.70 1.37 -12.95
CA ASN A 129 3.58 2.25 -13.32
C ASN A 129 3.88 3.75 -13.09
N GLY A 130 4.71 4.08 -12.10
CA GLY A 130 5.16 5.44 -11.83
C GLY A 130 5.99 6.06 -12.97
N VAL A 131 6.58 5.23 -13.85
CA VAL A 131 7.31 5.69 -15.04
C VAL A 131 6.36 6.18 -16.13
N GLN A 132 5.18 5.54 -16.28
CA GLN A 132 4.21 5.90 -17.32
C GLN A 132 3.61 7.31 -17.11
N THR A 133 3.41 7.68 -15.86
CA THR A 133 2.83 9.00 -15.48
C THR A 133 3.89 10.08 -15.27
N MET A 134 5.17 9.73 -15.35
CA MET A 134 6.28 10.65 -15.13
C MET A 134 6.49 11.55 -16.37
N SER A 135 6.66 12.85 -16.14
CA SER A 135 7.02 13.79 -17.20
C SER A 135 8.41 13.50 -17.76
N ASP A 136 8.56 13.48 -19.10
CA ASP A 136 9.81 13.13 -19.77
C ASP A 136 11.01 13.97 -19.34
N LYS A 137 10.79 15.26 -19.03
CA LYS A 137 11.85 16.15 -18.50
C LYS A 137 12.41 15.71 -17.14
N ASN A 138 11.71 14.83 -16.41
CA ASN A 138 12.13 14.31 -15.12
C ASN A 138 12.67 12.88 -15.22
N LYS A 139 12.57 12.23 -16.40
CA LYS A 139 13.08 10.89 -16.66
C LYS A 139 14.54 10.92 -17.04
N LYS A 140 15.32 10.03 -16.46
CA LYS A 140 16.69 9.74 -16.87
C LYS A 140 16.92 8.24 -16.82
N GLU A 141 17.25 7.64 -17.95
CA GLU A 141 17.64 6.23 -18.04
C GLU A 141 19.10 6.09 -17.62
N VAL A 142 19.38 5.07 -16.80
CA VAL A 142 20.72 4.79 -16.31
C VAL A 142 20.95 3.28 -16.23
N HIS A 143 22.18 2.85 -16.45
CA HIS A 143 22.64 1.50 -16.16
C HIS A 143 23.63 1.60 -15.01
N ALA A 144 23.20 1.23 -13.79
CA ALA A 144 23.96 1.41 -12.58
C ALA A 144 23.52 0.40 -11.51
N SER A 145 24.27 0.32 -10.41
CA SER A 145 23.81 -0.39 -9.22
C SER A 145 22.94 0.53 -8.34
N ILE A 146 22.09 -0.07 -7.51
CA ILE A 146 21.29 0.68 -6.54
C ILE A 146 22.18 1.40 -5.55
N ASP A 147 23.28 0.77 -5.12
CA ASP A 147 24.24 1.35 -4.17
C ASP A 147 24.86 2.64 -4.72
N GLU A 148 25.26 2.65 -5.99
CA GLU A 148 25.80 3.85 -6.66
C GLU A 148 24.74 4.97 -6.68
N LEU A 149 23.51 4.64 -7.06
CA LEU A 149 22.42 5.63 -7.14
C LEU A 149 22.01 6.15 -5.75
N GLN A 150 22.08 5.32 -4.72
CA GLN A 150 21.83 5.77 -3.34
C GLN A 150 22.93 6.72 -2.83
N GLN A 151 24.19 6.50 -3.20
CA GLN A 151 25.28 7.43 -2.91
C GLN A 151 25.08 8.79 -3.60
N GLU A 152 24.41 8.83 -4.76
CA GLU A 152 24.01 10.05 -5.45
C GLU A 152 22.73 10.69 -4.84
N GLY A 153 22.20 10.15 -3.75
CA GLY A 153 21.04 10.67 -3.03
C GLY A 153 19.69 10.25 -3.59
N TYR A 154 19.64 9.18 -4.39
CA TYR A 154 18.39 8.59 -4.84
C TYR A 154 17.90 7.55 -3.83
N SER A 155 16.59 7.28 -3.85
CA SER A 155 15.96 6.21 -3.07
C SER A 155 15.01 5.39 -3.93
N ILE A 156 14.86 4.10 -3.63
CA ILE A 156 14.01 3.21 -4.41
C ILE A 156 12.54 3.65 -4.29
N CYS A 157 11.80 3.60 -5.39
CA CYS A 157 10.36 3.80 -5.41
C CYS A 157 9.66 2.69 -4.63
N SER A 158 8.67 3.02 -3.80
CA SER A 158 7.93 2.05 -2.98
C SER A 158 7.27 0.94 -3.81
N ASN A 159 6.72 1.27 -4.98
CA ASN A 159 6.11 0.29 -5.88
C ASN A 159 7.15 -0.67 -6.50
N CYS A 160 8.38 -0.19 -6.71
CA CYS A 160 9.46 -1.01 -7.28
C CYS A 160 10.01 -2.01 -6.25
N ILE A 161 9.98 -1.70 -4.97
CA ILE A 161 10.29 -2.65 -3.90
C ILE A 161 9.34 -3.86 -3.98
N LEU A 162 8.04 -3.60 -4.19
CA LEU A 162 7.03 -4.65 -4.32
C LEU A 162 7.24 -5.54 -5.54
N ILE A 163 7.55 -4.96 -6.70
CA ILE A 163 7.81 -5.71 -7.95
C ILE A 163 9.01 -6.64 -7.76
N SER A 164 10.07 -6.16 -7.11
CA SER A 164 11.28 -6.96 -6.84
C SER A 164 11.01 -8.13 -5.91
N LEU A 165 10.08 -8.01 -4.95
CA LEU A 165 9.69 -9.08 -4.04
C LEU A 165 8.81 -10.15 -4.71
N CYS A 166 7.92 -9.76 -5.63
CA CYS A 166 7.07 -10.69 -6.37
C CYS A 166 7.84 -11.57 -7.38
N GLN A 167 9.02 -11.15 -7.83
CA GLN A 167 9.82 -11.93 -8.79
C GLN A 167 10.65 -13.05 -8.14
N VAL A 168 10.82 -13.04 -6.82
CA VAL A 168 11.60 -14.06 -6.09
C VAL A 168 10.83 -15.38 -5.93
N ASP A 169 9.49 -15.36 -5.90
CA ASP A 169 8.67 -16.56 -5.68
C ASP A 169 8.51 -17.47 -6.92
N THR A 170 8.94 -17.04 -8.11
CA THR A 170 8.77 -17.82 -9.35
C THR A 170 9.98 -18.69 -9.72
N GLN A 171 11.07 -18.67 -8.95
CA GLN A 171 12.27 -19.48 -9.24
C GLN A 171 12.48 -20.68 -8.31
N ASN A 172 11.56 -20.97 -7.38
CA ASN A 172 11.62 -22.12 -6.48
C ASN A 172 10.40 -23.04 -6.62
N ASN A 173 10.10 -23.48 -7.84
CA ASN A 173 9.22 -24.63 -8.11
C ASN A 173 9.87 -25.53 -9.15
#